data_c864e1f4e111e4fe052c916da512b406
#
_entry.id   c864e1f4e111e4fe052c916da512b406
#
_cell.length_a   1.000
_cell.length_b   1.000
_cell.length_c   1.000
_cell.angle_alpha   90.00
_cell.angle_beta   90.00
_cell.angle_gamma   90.00
#
_symmetry.space_group_name_H-M   'P 1'
#
loop_
_entity.id
_entity.type
_entity.pdbx_description
1 polymer ?
#
loop_
_entity_poly.entity_id
_entity_poly.type
_entity_poly.pdbx_seq_one_letter_code
_entity_poly.pdbx_strand_id
1 'polypeptide(L)'
;VRTSTGKPTKYEQKRIDAMLRLGCVCCAQLGLWNTAVDIHHIVEGNRRLGHWYSLPCCPGHHRGVWSAEQIEAIPPDLRTALSDGSKLFAKQYGTERELWMKIQSRLKLPAIWPTSKILPRRHYVASPESTVELVSRPVVVAVPSLPGTTTGDQGSERTR
;
A
#
# COMPACT_ATOMS: atom_id res chain seq x y z
N VAL A 1 6.24 21.57 -10.49
CA VAL A 1 6.51 20.64 -11.60
C VAL A 1 5.21 20.10 -12.13
N ARG A 2 4.83 20.49 -13.34
CA ARG A 2 3.61 19.99 -14.01
C ARG A 2 4.02 18.95 -15.04
N THR A 3 3.95 17.71 -14.68
CA THR A 3 3.85 16.66 -15.69
C THR A 3 2.50 16.01 -15.53
N SER A 4 1.53 16.50 -16.29
CA SER A 4 0.24 15.82 -16.43
C SER A 4 0.51 14.43 -17.02
N THR A 5 0.08 13.40 -16.34
CA THR A 5 0.14 12.02 -16.85
C THR A 5 -0.95 11.73 -17.88
N GLY A 6 -1.86 12.71 -18.10
CA GLY A 6 -3.02 12.52 -18.96
C GLY A 6 -4.05 11.58 -18.36
N LYS A 7 -4.93 11.03 -19.19
CA LYS A 7 -5.85 9.96 -18.77
C LYS A 7 -5.11 8.61 -18.82
N PRO A 8 -5.37 7.71 -17.86
CA PRO A 8 -4.81 6.36 -17.91
C PRO A 8 -5.35 5.59 -19.12
N THR A 9 -4.52 4.75 -19.70
CA THR A 9 -4.94 3.76 -20.67
C THR A 9 -5.84 2.71 -20.03
N LYS A 10 -6.55 1.92 -20.82
CA LYS A 10 -7.41 0.82 -20.31
C LYS A 10 -6.64 -0.16 -19.42
N TYR A 11 -5.38 -0.44 -19.73
CA TYR A 11 -4.53 -1.35 -18.94
C TYR A 11 -4.04 -0.70 -17.66
N GLU A 12 -3.66 0.56 -17.69
CA GLU A 12 -3.29 1.32 -16.51
C GLU A 12 -4.48 1.47 -15.55
N GLN A 13 -5.69 1.70 -16.09
CA GLN A 13 -6.89 1.75 -15.27
C GLN A 13 -7.17 0.42 -14.58
N LYS A 14 -7.08 -0.71 -15.28
CA LYS A 14 -7.23 -2.05 -14.68
C LYS A 14 -6.20 -2.27 -13.56
N ARG A 15 -4.95 -1.82 -13.73
CA ARG A 15 -3.93 -1.90 -12.70
C ARG A 15 -4.28 -1.02 -11.51
N ILE A 16 -4.73 0.21 -11.73
CA ILE A 16 -5.21 1.13 -10.68
C ILE A 16 -6.34 0.48 -9.89
N ASP A 17 -7.35 -0.05 -10.57
CA ASP A 17 -8.49 -0.71 -9.92
C ASP A 17 -8.06 -1.93 -9.09
N ALA A 18 -7.06 -2.67 -9.56
CA ALA A 18 -6.49 -3.78 -8.81
C ALA A 18 -5.73 -3.30 -7.56
N MET A 19 -4.96 -2.21 -7.67
CA MET A 19 -4.25 -1.61 -6.53
C MET A 19 -5.21 -1.07 -5.46
N LEU A 20 -6.33 -0.46 -5.85
CA LEU A 20 -7.36 0.01 -4.91
C LEU A 20 -7.91 -1.16 -4.07
N ARG A 21 -8.05 -2.34 -4.67
CA ARG A 21 -8.47 -3.55 -3.94
C ARG A 21 -7.38 -4.14 -3.04
N LEU A 22 -6.11 -4.02 -3.42
CA LEU A 22 -4.99 -4.48 -2.59
C LEU A 22 -4.82 -3.64 -1.32
N GLY A 23 -5.23 -2.37 -1.37
CA GLY A 23 -5.07 -1.44 -0.27
C GLY A 23 -3.65 -0.88 -0.14
N CYS A 24 -3.40 -0.16 0.93
CA CYS A 24 -2.15 0.56 1.18
C CYS A 24 -0.95 -0.39 1.30
N VAL A 25 0.08 -0.15 0.48
CA VAL A 25 1.29 -0.98 0.47
C VAL A 25 2.09 -0.91 1.77
N CYS A 26 2.05 0.21 2.48
CA CYS A 26 2.72 0.38 3.77
C CYS A 26 1.93 -0.26 4.91
N CYS A 27 0.61 -0.05 4.98
CA CYS A 27 -0.24 -0.74 5.95
C CYS A 27 -0.09 -2.26 5.85
N ALA A 28 0.00 -2.80 4.64
CA ALA A 28 0.19 -4.23 4.42
C ALA A 28 1.51 -4.78 4.98
N GLN A 29 2.58 -3.96 5.07
CA GLN A 29 3.83 -4.36 5.73
C GLN A 29 3.71 -4.40 7.25
N LEU A 30 2.75 -3.67 7.81
CA LEU A 30 2.43 -3.64 9.24
C LEU A 30 1.35 -4.67 9.61
N GLY A 31 0.96 -5.55 8.68
CA GLY A 31 -0.12 -6.53 8.88
C GLY A 31 -1.53 -5.92 8.89
N LEU A 32 -1.67 -4.65 8.49
CA LEU A 32 -2.95 -3.94 8.45
C LEU A 32 -3.51 -3.92 7.04
N TRP A 33 -4.85 -3.99 6.93
CA TRP A 33 -5.52 -3.85 5.65
C TRP A 33 -6.33 -2.55 5.60
N ASN A 34 -5.92 -1.64 4.71
CA ASN A 34 -6.57 -0.34 4.53
C ASN A 34 -6.78 -0.07 3.03
N THR A 35 -8.03 -0.07 2.59
CA THR A 35 -8.44 0.17 1.20
C THR A 35 -8.78 1.63 0.90
N ALA A 36 -8.83 2.49 1.92
CA ALA A 36 -8.94 3.93 1.72
C ALA A 36 -7.59 4.48 1.24
N VAL A 37 -7.32 4.40 -0.05
CA VAL A 37 -6.02 4.74 -0.64
C VAL A 37 -6.13 5.76 -1.76
N ASP A 38 -5.12 6.62 -1.82
CA ASP A 38 -4.79 7.46 -2.95
C ASP A 38 -3.81 6.71 -3.88
N ILE A 39 -3.79 7.06 -5.15
CA ILE A 39 -2.79 6.57 -6.10
C ILE A 39 -1.64 7.57 -6.17
N HIS A 40 -0.54 7.23 -5.49
CA HIS A 40 0.68 8.00 -5.55
C HIS A 40 1.46 7.70 -6.83
N HIS A 41 1.79 8.73 -7.62
CA HIS A 41 2.60 8.59 -8.83
C HIS A 41 4.07 8.82 -8.50
N ILE A 42 4.92 7.84 -8.83
CA ILE A 42 6.36 7.92 -8.61
C ILE A 42 6.98 8.99 -9.49
N VAL A 43 7.90 9.76 -8.90
CA VAL A 43 8.58 10.88 -9.53
C VAL A 43 10.09 10.61 -9.58
N GLU A 44 10.69 10.71 -10.75
CA GLU A 44 12.15 10.73 -10.93
C GLU A 44 12.58 11.99 -11.67
N GLY A 45 13.61 12.67 -11.17
CA GLY A 45 14.14 13.88 -11.79
C GLY A 45 13.05 14.93 -12.07
N ASN A 46 12.16 15.19 -11.12
CA ASN A 46 11.03 16.11 -11.22
C ASN A 46 9.96 15.74 -12.27
N ARG A 47 9.94 14.51 -12.75
CA ARG A 47 8.94 14.01 -13.72
C ARG A 47 8.20 12.81 -13.16
N ARG A 48 6.88 12.79 -13.31
CA ARG A 48 6.08 11.60 -13.06
C ARG A 48 6.40 10.55 -14.10
N LEU A 49 6.63 9.30 -13.66
CA LEU A 49 6.94 8.18 -14.56
C LEU A 49 5.72 7.66 -15.32
N GLY A 50 4.51 8.13 -14.99
CA GLY A 50 3.25 7.70 -15.60
C GLY A 50 2.38 6.87 -14.66
N HIS A 51 1.19 6.50 -15.13
CA HIS A 51 0.21 5.75 -14.32
C HIS A 51 0.67 4.33 -13.98
N TRP A 52 1.51 3.74 -14.84
CA TRP A 52 2.07 2.41 -14.59
C TRP A 52 2.97 2.39 -13.35
N TYR A 53 3.68 3.49 -13.10
CA TYR A 53 4.61 3.66 -11.97
C TYR A 53 3.94 4.42 -10.84
N SER A 54 3.03 3.72 -10.16
CA SER A 54 2.24 4.28 -9.07
C SER A 54 2.03 3.25 -7.95
N LEU A 55 1.74 3.75 -6.76
CA LEU A 55 1.59 3.01 -5.52
C LEU A 55 0.24 3.32 -4.87
N PRO A 56 -0.45 2.34 -4.28
CA PRO A 56 -1.60 2.59 -3.44
C PRO A 56 -1.11 2.96 -2.02
N CYS A 57 -1.33 4.20 -1.61
CA CYS A 57 -0.97 4.69 -0.28
C CYS A 57 -2.19 5.31 0.39
N CYS A 58 -2.47 4.97 1.65
CA CYS A 58 -3.52 5.64 2.40
C CYS A 58 -3.13 7.10 2.68
N PRO A 59 -4.08 8.00 3.00
CA PRO A 59 -3.80 9.40 3.30
C PRO A 59 -2.72 9.59 4.38
N GLY A 60 -2.66 8.70 5.38
CA GLY A 60 -1.61 8.70 6.40
C GLY A 60 -0.23 8.50 5.79
N HIS A 61 0.00 7.38 5.11
CA HIS A 61 1.30 7.08 4.50
C HIS A 61 1.64 7.95 3.28
N HIS A 62 0.64 8.54 2.63
CA HIS A 62 0.87 9.44 1.50
C HIS A 62 1.19 10.86 1.94
N ARG A 63 0.37 11.44 2.83
CA ARG A 63 0.38 12.87 3.17
C ARG A 63 0.46 13.18 4.67
N GLY A 64 0.63 12.18 5.52
CA GLY A 64 0.65 12.36 6.97
C GLY A 64 -0.74 12.61 7.60
N VAL A 65 -1.82 12.35 6.85
CA VAL A 65 -3.20 12.51 7.35
C VAL A 65 -3.69 11.17 7.91
N TRP A 66 -3.48 10.98 9.20
CA TRP A 66 -3.77 9.73 9.89
C TRP A 66 -5.22 9.71 10.41
N SER A 67 -5.93 8.62 10.19
CA SER A 67 -7.24 8.40 10.84
C SER A 67 -7.07 7.99 12.31
N ALA A 68 -8.15 8.08 13.09
CA ALA A 68 -8.13 7.67 14.51
C ALA A 68 -7.72 6.19 14.65
N GLU A 69 -8.26 5.31 13.81
CA GLU A 69 -7.95 3.89 13.80
C GLU A 69 -6.47 3.63 13.45
N GLN A 70 -5.90 4.43 12.54
CA GLN A 70 -4.48 4.34 12.22
C GLN A 70 -3.59 4.84 13.35
N ILE A 71 -4.01 5.88 14.05
CA ILE A 71 -3.30 6.41 15.23
C ILE A 71 -3.29 5.38 16.35
N GLU A 72 -4.36 4.64 16.52
CA GLU A 72 -4.44 3.56 17.52
C GLU A 72 -3.62 2.32 17.10
N ALA A 73 -3.72 1.92 15.82
CA ALA A 73 -3.13 0.68 15.32
C ALA A 73 -1.63 0.78 14.99
N ILE A 74 -1.12 1.98 14.66
CA ILE A 74 0.27 2.17 14.20
C ILE A 74 1.05 2.94 15.27
N PRO A 75 2.16 2.40 15.80
CA PRO A 75 3.04 3.11 16.73
C PRO A 75 3.55 4.44 16.13
N PRO A 76 3.77 5.49 16.95
CA PRO A 76 4.19 6.81 16.47
C PRO A 76 5.47 6.80 15.62
N ASP A 77 6.44 5.98 15.98
CA ASP A 77 7.71 5.80 15.26
C ASP A 77 7.57 5.11 13.91
N LEU A 78 6.43 4.45 13.65
CA LEU A 78 6.09 3.83 12.38
C LEU A 78 5.12 4.69 11.54
N ARG A 79 4.72 5.87 12.00
CA ARG A 79 3.85 6.80 11.27
C ARG A 79 4.65 7.74 10.38
N THR A 80 5.35 7.19 9.40
CA THR A 80 6.12 7.97 8.43
C THR A 80 5.37 8.07 7.10
N ALA A 81 5.22 9.29 6.59
CA ALA A 81 4.56 9.56 5.31
C ALA A 81 5.57 9.89 4.21
N LEU A 82 5.17 9.74 2.95
CA LEU A 82 5.96 10.21 1.81
C LEU A 82 6.23 11.72 1.85
N SER A 83 5.27 12.49 2.41
CA SER A 83 5.42 13.94 2.64
C SER A 83 6.52 14.30 3.63
N ASP A 84 6.92 13.40 4.52
CA ASP A 84 7.98 13.63 5.52
C ASP A 84 9.38 13.52 4.91
N GLY A 85 9.44 13.12 3.65
CA GLY A 85 10.66 13.02 2.86
C GLY A 85 11.01 11.58 2.48
N SER A 86 11.45 11.43 1.23
CA SER A 86 11.71 10.12 0.62
C SER A 86 12.77 9.27 1.36
N LYS A 87 13.77 9.91 1.97
CA LYS A 87 14.82 9.20 2.73
C LYS A 87 14.28 8.57 4.00
N LEU A 88 13.48 9.34 4.77
CA LEU A 88 12.88 8.86 6.02
C LEU A 88 11.87 7.75 5.73
N PHE A 89 11.01 7.97 4.76
CA PHE A 89 10.04 6.99 4.30
C PHE A 89 10.71 5.70 3.82
N ALA A 90 11.77 5.82 2.99
CA ALA A 90 12.49 4.65 2.47
C ALA A 90 13.18 3.84 3.57
N LYS A 91 13.68 4.49 4.61
CA LYS A 91 14.27 3.80 5.79
C LYS A 91 13.22 2.92 6.48
N GLN A 92 11.97 3.36 6.53
CA GLN A 92 10.88 2.66 7.24
C GLN A 92 10.22 1.58 6.37
N TYR A 93 9.85 1.90 5.15
CA TYR A 93 9.01 1.05 4.30
C TYR A 93 9.72 0.50 3.06
N GLY A 94 10.89 1.00 2.76
CA GLY A 94 11.62 0.77 1.51
C GLY A 94 11.39 1.89 0.50
N THR A 95 12.21 1.90 -0.54
CA THR A 95 12.11 2.87 -1.63
C THR A 95 10.82 2.70 -2.43
N GLU A 96 10.36 3.77 -3.08
CA GLU A 96 9.16 3.71 -3.94
C GLU A 96 9.31 2.64 -5.05
N ARG A 97 10.55 2.43 -5.56
CA ARG A 97 10.84 1.36 -6.53
C ARG A 97 10.64 -0.03 -5.93
N GLU A 98 11.14 -0.29 -4.73
CA GLU A 98 10.96 -1.57 -4.04
C GLU A 98 9.50 -1.84 -3.72
N LEU A 99 8.77 -0.81 -3.26
CA LEU A 99 7.33 -0.91 -3.02
C LEU A 99 6.57 -1.21 -4.32
N TRP A 100 6.95 -0.54 -5.42
CA TRP A 100 6.36 -0.80 -6.73
C TRP A 100 6.62 -2.24 -7.19
N MET A 101 7.83 -2.76 -7.01
CA MET A 101 8.16 -4.16 -7.33
C MET A 101 7.31 -5.13 -6.50
N LYS A 102 7.09 -4.86 -5.21
CA LYS A 102 6.19 -5.67 -4.35
C LYS A 102 4.75 -5.67 -4.90
N ILE A 103 4.25 -4.52 -5.34
CA ILE A 103 2.91 -4.43 -5.95
C ILE A 103 2.84 -5.19 -7.28
N GLN A 104 3.84 -5.05 -8.15
CA GLN A 104 3.90 -5.81 -9.41
C GLN A 104 3.87 -7.32 -9.15
N SER A 105 4.65 -7.80 -8.18
CA SER A 105 4.64 -9.22 -7.78
C SER A 105 3.27 -9.67 -7.28
N ARG A 106 2.62 -8.88 -6.42
CA ARG A 106 1.27 -9.21 -5.92
C ARG A 106 0.21 -9.25 -7.01
N LEU A 107 0.33 -8.38 -8.00
CA LEU A 107 -0.56 -8.32 -9.16
C LEU A 107 -0.18 -9.31 -10.27
N LYS A 108 0.90 -10.08 -10.09
CA LYS A 108 1.47 -10.98 -11.11
C LYS A 108 1.78 -10.25 -12.43
N LEU A 109 2.25 -9.01 -12.33
CA LEU A 109 2.58 -8.15 -13.47
C LEU A 109 4.10 -8.08 -13.67
N PRO A 110 4.58 -7.83 -14.91
CA PRO A 110 6.01 -7.67 -15.16
C PRO A 110 6.58 -6.47 -14.39
N ALA A 111 7.73 -6.67 -13.73
CA ALA A 111 8.43 -5.66 -12.95
C ALA A 111 9.56 -5.00 -13.77
N ILE A 112 9.20 -4.38 -14.89
CA ILE A 112 10.14 -3.65 -15.77
C ILE A 112 10.21 -2.20 -15.32
N TRP A 113 11.33 -1.82 -14.66
CA TRP A 113 11.56 -0.44 -14.27
C TRP A 113 12.15 0.35 -15.42
N PRO A 114 11.72 1.61 -15.69
CA PRO A 114 12.28 2.41 -16.75
C PRO A 114 13.72 2.76 -16.42
N THR A 115 14.66 2.42 -17.29
CA THR A 115 16.00 2.97 -17.21
C THR A 115 15.97 4.36 -17.82
N SER A 116 16.82 5.29 -17.31
CA SER A 116 16.85 6.70 -17.73
C SER A 116 17.01 6.94 -19.26
N LYS A 117 17.39 5.90 -20.01
CA LYS A 117 17.52 5.92 -21.49
C LYS A 117 16.25 5.47 -22.23
N ILE A 118 15.29 4.86 -21.52
CA ILE A 118 14.07 4.31 -22.12
C ILE A 118 12.88 4.80 -21.28
N LEU A 119 12.60 6.10 -21.36
CA LEU A 119 11.26 6.57 -21.06
C LEU A 119 10.44 6.31 -22.32
N PRO A 120 9.55 5.32 -22.34
CA PRO A 120 8.66 5.14 -23.49
C PRO A 120 7.82 6.40 -23.59
N ARG A 121 8.04 7.16 -24.66
CA ARG A 121 7.07 8.15 -25.09
C ARG A 121 5.82 7.36 -25.46
N ARG A 122 4.82 7.34 -24.53
CA ARG A 122 3.50 6.77 -24.75
C ARG A 122 3.49 5.28 -25.15
N HIS A 123 2.82 4.47 -24.34
CA HIS A 123 2.42 3.09 -24.55
C HIS A 123 3.46 2.00 -24.24
N TYR A 124 3.53 1.60 -22.95
CA TYR A 124 3.83 0.21 -22.66
C TYR A 124 2.55 -0.59 -22.95
N VAL A 125 2.49 -1.19 -24.11
CA VAL A 125 1.48 -2.20 -24.42
C VAL A 125 1.99 -3.50 -23.82
N ALA A 126 1.52 -3.86 -22.63
CA ALA A 126 1.67 -5.22 -22.14
C ALA A 126 0.96 -6.15 -23.15
N SER A 127 1.67 -7.18 -23.62
CA SER A 127 1.09 -8.19 -24.51
C SER A 127 -0.20 -8.76 -23.91
N PRO A 128 -1.24 -9.00 -24.70
CA PRO A 128 -2.58 -9.36 -24.25
C PRO A 128 -2.72 -10.73 -23.60
N GLU A 129 -1.65 -11.50 -23.47
CA GLU A 129 -1.71 -12.91 -23.05
C GLU A 129 -1.54 -13.18 -21.54
N SER A 130 -1.31 -12.15 -20.72
CA SER A 130 -1.32 -12.35 -19.28
C SER A 130 -2.72 -12.15 -18.74
N THR A 131 -3.52 -13.19 -18.79
CA THR A 131 -4.81 -13.28 -18.09
C THR A 131 -4.55 -13.10 -16.60
N VAL A 132 -4.89 -11.93 -16.07
CA VAL A 132 -4.91 -11.68 -14.63
C VAL A 132 -6.10 -12.45 -14.09
N GLU A 133 -5.87 -13.69 -13.66
CA GLU A 133 -6.83 -14.43 -12.86
C GLU A 133 -6.92 -13.72 -11.51
N LEU A 134 -8.03 -13.03 -11.32
CA LEU A 134 -8.34 -12.30 -10.09
C LEU A 134 -8.42 -13.32 -8.96
N VAL A 135 -7.41 -13.39 -8.12
CA VAL A 135 -7.45 -14.16 -6.87
C VAL A 135 -8.48 -13.48 -5.96
N SER A 136 -9.71 -13.97 -6.08
CA SER A 136 -10.83 -13.64 -5.19
C SER A 136 -10.72 -14.50 -3.94
N ARG A 137 -9.86 -14.12 -2.99
CA ARG A 137 -10.05 -14.54 -1.59
C ARG A 137 -9.23 -13.64 -0.69
N PRO A 138 -9.83 -12.87 0.23
CA PRO A 138 -9.14 -12.33 1.36
C PRO A 138 -8.72 -13.51 2.26
N VAL A 139 -7.42 -13.65 2.51
CA VAL A 139 -6.96 -14.47 3.61
C VAL A 139 -7.36 -13.71 4.87
N VAL A 140 -8.46 -14.12 5.49
CA VAL A 140 -8.81 -13.70 6.84
C VAL A 140 -7.79 -14.36 7.75
N VAL A 141 -6.77 -13.61 8.17
CA VAL A 141 -5.90 -14.03 9.25
C VAL A 141 -6.74 -13.92 10.51
N ALA A 142 -7.21 -15.07 11.03
CA ALA A 142 -7.85 -15.13 12.33
C ALA A 142 -6.88 -14.58 13.38
N VAL A 143 -7.31 -13.54 14.07
CA VAL A 143 -6.61 -13.02 15.25
C VAL A 143 -6.71 -14.12 16.32
N PRO A 144 -5.60 -14.63 16.87
CA PRO A 144 -5.68 -15.59 17.96
C PRO A 144 -6.36 -14.92 19.17
N SER A 145 -7.44 -15.50 19.64
CA SER A 145 -8.12 -15.09 20.86
C SER A 145 -7.15 -15.21 22.03
N LEU A 146 -6.94 -14.11 22.74
CA LEU A 146 -6.19 -14.11 24.01
C LEU A 146 -6.90 -15.02 25.01
N PRO A 147 -6.15 -15.84 25.80
CA PRO A 147 -6.74 -16.67 26.81
C PRO A 147 -7.39 -15.80 27.90
N GLY A 148 -8.65 -16.12 28.19
CA GLY A 148 -9.45 -15.40 29.17
C GLY A 148 -8.81 -15.36 30.55
N THR A 149 -8.77 -14.18 31.14
CA THR A 149 -8.52 -13.97 32.56
C THR A 149 -9.70 -14.55 33.34
N THR A 150 -9.46 -15.66 34.02
CA THR A 150 -10.36 -16.20 35.02
C THR A 150 -10.38 -15.25 36.22
N THR A 151 -11.47 -14.49 36.35
CA THR A 151 -11.81 -13.79 37.57
C THR A 151 -12.13 -14.81 38.66
N GLY A 152 -11.24 -14.91 39.64
CA GLY A 152 -11.47 -15.69 40.85
C GLY A 152 -12.61 -15.08 41.66
N ASP A 153 -13.64 -15.87 41.83
CA ASP A 153 -14.72 -15.69 42.79
C ASP A 153 -14.13 -15.82 44.22
N GLN A 154 -14.11 -14.72 44.98
CA GLN A 154 -13.86 -14.77 46.41
C GLN A 154 -15.17 -14.65 47.15
N GLY A 155 -15.62 -15.81 47.61
CA GLY A 155 -16.79 -15.98 48.44
C GLY A 155 -16.74 -15.12 49.74
N SER A 156 -17.83 -14.43 49.94
CA SER A 156 -18.19 -13.73 51.20
C SER A 156 -18.60 -14.76 52.21
N GLU A 157 -17.75 -15.00 53.20
CA GLU A 157 -18.12 -15.75 54.40
C GLU A 157 -18.54 -14.76 55.49
N ARG A 158 -19.85 -14.69 55.76
CA ARG A 158 -20.43 -14.04 56.94
C ARG A 158 -20.38 -15.02 58.10
N THR A 159 -19.76 -14.64 59.19
CA THR A 159 -20.04 -15.22 60.51
C THR A 159 -20.13 -14.13 61.57
N ARG A 160 -21.31 -14.05 62.16
CA ARG A 160 -21.76 -13.62 63.50
C ARG A 160 -21.01 -12.50 64.23
#